data_fe0f7ae63b767ecedfb2c4a57b5a4d65
#
_entry.id   fe0f7ae63b767ecedfb2c4a57b5a4d65
#
_cell.length_a   1.000
_cell.length_b   1.000
_cell.length_c   1.000
_cell.angle_alpha   90.00
_cell.angle_beta   90.00
_cell.angle_gamma   90.00
#
_symmetry.space_group_name_H-M   'P 1'
#
loop_
_entity.id
_entity.type
_entity.pdbx_description
1 polymer ?
#
loop_
_entity_poly.entity_id
_entity_poly.type
_entity_poly.pdbx_seq_one_letter_code
_entity_poly.pdbx_strand_id
1 'polypeptide(L)'
;MMTSYEERAKKFIAQINPYIKECKTLYQFSNAVALFNADHHRNVKMASGSTRIAFITSDYVIKINYHGWGEGRFGGCADEVKMYRYAQKQGYAHLLAKITPYRKNYNRTFYIMPKISHIRDGAGDAEAYITNKSEEQWLCDNIGDRHCLNYGWKDGHIVMIDYAFNIFTGY
;
A
#
# COMPACT_ATOMS: atom_id res chain seq x y z
N MET A 1 24.36 12.12 -1.93
CA MET A 1 22.91 12.35 -1.72
C MET A 1 22.19 11.00 -1.57
N MET A 2 21.50 10.75 -0.45
CA MET A 2 20.66 9.56 -0.35
C MET A 2 19.48 9.69 -1.31
N THR A 3 19.32 8.71 -2.21
CA THR A 3 18.15 8.66 -3.09
C THR A 3 16.89 8.45 -2.28
N SER A 4 15.78 9.14 -2.63
CA SER A 4 14.50 8.98 -1.95
C SER A 4 14.00 7.52 -2.04
N TYR A 5 13.15 7.10 -1.09
CA TYR A 5 12.57 5.74 -1.16
C TYR A 5 11.77 5.54 -2.46
N GLU A 6 11.14 6.59 -2.98
CA GLU A 6 10.39 6.52 -4.25
C GLU A 6 11.32 6.24 -5.45
N GLU A 7 12.51 6.81 -5.47
CA GLU A 7 13.48 6.55 -6.54
C GLU A 7 14.04 5.13 -6.46
N ARG A 8 14.32 4.62 -5.25
CA ARG A 8 14.72 3.24 -5.04
C ARG A 8 13.61 2.27 -5.47
N ALA A 9 12.36 2.60 -5.14
CA ALA A 9 11.19 1.82 -5.54
C ALA A 9 11.02 1.77 -7.08
N LYS A 10 11.21 2.90 -7.78
CA LYS A 10 11.17 2.92 -9.25
C LYS A 10 12.26 2.07 -9.89
N LYS A 11 13.47 2.08 -9.33
CA LYS A 11 14.56 1.19 -9.78
C LYS A 11 14.20 -0.28 -9.55
N PHE A 12 13.66 -0.60 -8.37
CA PHE A 12 13.19 -1.96 -8.07
C PHE A 12 12.08 -2.40 -9.03
N ILE A 13 11.10 -1.55 -9.32
CA ILE A 13 10.03 -1.86 -10.29
C ILE A 13 10.63 -2.21 -11.66
N ALA A 14 11.62 -1.46 -12.12
CA ALA A 14 12.29 -1.77 -13.38
C ALA A 14 12.97 -3.15 -13.38
N GLN A 15 13.51 -3.58 -12.23
CA GLN A 15 14.16 -4.87 -12.07
C GLN A 15 13.16 -6.04 -11.94
N ILE A 16 12.08 -5.86 -11.14
CA ILE A 16 11.13 -6.96 -10.90
C ILE A 16 10.10 -7.13 -12.02
N ASN A 17 9.77 -6.06 -12.75
CA ASN A 17 8.72 -6.11 -13.78
C ASN A 17 8.94 -7.19 -14.84
N PRO A 18 10.17 -7.48 -15.37
CA PRO A 18 10.40 -8.57 -16.30
C PRO A 18 9.95 -9.94 -15.78
N TYR A 19 10.04 -10.17 -14.46
CA TYR A 19 9.64 -11.44 -13.82
C TYR A 19 8.13 -11.55 -13.66
N ILE A 20 7.43 -10.41 -13.40
CA ILE A 20 6.02 -10.43 -13.03
C ILE A 20 5.07 -9.96 -14.13
N LYS A 21 5.55 -9.42 -15.25
CA LYS A 21 4.70 -8.80 -16.29
C LYS A 21 3.63 -9.72 -16.85
N GLU A 22 3.91 -11.02 -16.96
CA GLU A 22 2.99 -12.04 -17.49
C GLU A 22 2.27 -12.82 -16.39
N CYS A 23 2.56 -12.56 -15.11
CA CYS A 23 1.92 -13.27 -14.00
C CYS A 23 0.44 -12.92 -13.89
N LYS A 24 -0.40 -13.96 -13.76
CA LYS A 24 -1.87 -13.86 -13.62
C LYS A 24 -2.40 -14.52 -12.35
N THR A 25 -1.63 -15.39 -11.71
CA THR A 25 -2.03 -16.11 -10.50
C THR A 25 -1.08 -15.83 -9.35
N LEU A 26 -1.55 -15.97 -8.10
CA LEU A 26 -0.71 -15.81 -6.91
C LEU A 26 0.51 -16.74 -6.94
N TYR A 27 0.32 -17.96 -7.39
CA TYR A 27 1.41 -18.94 -7.55
C TYR A 27 2.49 -18.43 -8.52
N GLN A 28 2.10 -17.87 -9.67
CA GLN A 28 3.04 -17.29 -10.64
C GLN A 28 3.79 -16.09 -10.04
N PHE A 29 3.10 -15.20 -9.31
CA PHE A 29 3.75 -14.09 -8.63
C PHE A 29 4.72 -14.56 -7.54
N SER A 30 4.35 -15.57 -6.75
CA SER A 30 5.22 -16.13 -5.72
C SER A 30 6.50 -16.72 -6.32
N ASN A 31 6.39 -17.51 -7.38
CA ASN A 31 7.54 -18.07 -8.09
C ASN A 31 8.42 -16.97 -8.71
N ALA A 32 7.81 -15.96 -9.33
CA ALA A 32 8.53 -14.83 -9.92
C ALA A 32 9.33 -14.05 -8.87
N VAL A 33 8.77 -13.83 -7.67
CA VAL A 33 9.48 -13.20 -6.56
C VAL A 33 10.61 -14.07 -6.03
N ALA A 34 10.42 -15.39 -5.94
CA ALA A 34 11.47 -16.31 -5.53
C ALA A 34 12.65 -16.30 -6.51
N LEU A 35 12.38 -16.36 -7.82
CA LEU A 35 13.39 -16.25 -8.87
C LEU A 35 14.11 -14.91 -8.81
N PHE A 36 13.37 -13.81 -8.72
CA PHE A 36 13.94 -12.47 -8.58
C PHE A 36 14.88 -12.36 -7.37
N ASN A 37 14.47 -12.91 -6.22
CA ASN A 37 15.28 -12.90 -5.01
C ASN A 37 16.58 -13.69 -5.19
N ALA A 38 16.52 -14.84 -5.85
CA ALA A 38 17.70 -15.67 -6.16
C ALA A 38 18.66 -14.95 -7.10
N ASP A 39 18.15 -14.39 -8.20
CA ASP A 39 18.96 -13.75 -9.24
C ASP A 39 19.64 -12.45 -8.78
N HIS A 40 18.98 -11.73 -7.86
CA HIS A 40 19.44 -10.42 -7.38
C HIS A 40 19.95 -10.42 -5.94
N HIS A 41 20.06 -11.59 -5.28
CA HIS A 41 20.44 -11.73 -3.86
C HIS A 41 19.60 -10.79 -2.96
N ARG A 42 18.29 -10.74 -3.19
CA ARG A 42 17.34 -9.89 -2.46
C ARG A 42 16.51 -10.72 -1.48
N ASN A 43 15.83 -10.03 -0.57
CA ASN A 43 14.86 -10.62 0.34
C ASN A 43 13.55 -9.82 0.30
N VAL A 44 12.92 -9.83 -0.89
CA VAL A 44 11.60 -9.22 -1.07
C VAL A 44 10.55 -10.20 -0.57
N LYS A 45 9.70 -9.76 0.34
CA LYS A 45 8.54 -10.52 0.80
C LYS A 45 7.33 -10.15 -0.05
N MET A 46 6.46 -11.13 -0.28
CA MET A 46 5.18 -10.93 -0.92
C MET A 46 4.06 -11.14 0.09
N ALA A 47 3.11 -10.23 0.12
CA ALA A 47 1.83 -10.39 0.79
C ALA A 47 0.71 -10.23 -0.23
N SER A 48 -0.42 -10.90 -0.01
CA SER A 48 -1.58 -10.81 -0.88
C SER A 48 -2.87 -10.69 -0.08
N GLY A 49 -3.74 -9.80 -0.53
CA GLY A 49 -5.13 -9.70 -0.09
C GLY A 49 -6.08 -10.18 -1.20
N SER A 50 -7.37 -9.92 -1.04
CA SER A 50 -8.41 -10.29 -2.01
C SER A 50 -8.28 -9.55 -3.36
N THR A 51 -7.75 -8.33 -3.35
CA THR A 51 -7.72 -7.44 -4.52
C THR A 51 -6.31 -7.03 -4.95
N ARG A 52 -5.31 -7.22 -4.10
CA ARG A 52 -3.97 -6.64 -4.24
C ARG A 52 -2.85 -7.61 -3.88
N ILE A 53 -1.69 -7.39 -4.50
CA ILE A 53 -0.41 -7.97 -4.10
C ILE A 53 0.50 -6.85 -3.64
N ALA A 54 1.22 -7.06 -2.55
CA ALA A 54 2.23 -6.16 -2.02
C ALA A 54 3.61 -6.83 -2.06
N PHE A 55 4.59 -6.14 -2.64
CA PHE A 55 6.01 -6.48 -2.57
C PHE A 55 6.64 -5.62 -1.47
N ILE A 56 7.12 -6.27 -0.43
CA ILE A 56 7.62 -5.61 0.80
C ILE A 56 9.14 -5.70 0.80
N THR A 57 9.78 -4.53 0.84
CA THR A 57 11.24 -4.39 0.97
C THR A 57 11.61 -3.89 2.38
N SER A 58 12.86 -3.47 2.57
CA SER A 58 13.31 -2.87 3.84
C SER A 58 12.68 -1.51 4.14
N ASP A 59 12.42 -0.69 3.12
CA ASP A 59 12.11 0.74 3.26
C ASP A 59 10.91 1.24 2.46
N TYR A 60 10.36 0.40 1.57
CA TYR A 60 9.15 0.71 0.82
C TYR A 60 8.32 -0.54 0.55
N VAL A 61 7.05 -0.30 0.22
CA VAL A 61 6.08 -1.31 -0.24
C VAL A 61 5.60 -0.90 -1.63
N ILE A 62 5.51 -1.88 -2.52
CA ILE A 62 4.91 -1.69 -3.83
C ILE A 62 3.66 -2.55 -3.91
N LYS A 63 2.53 -1.92 -4.14
CA LYS A 63 1.25 -2.61 -4.35
C LYS A 63 0.93 -2.67 -5.85
N ILE A 64 0.26 -3.73 -6.27
CA ILE A 64 -0.37 -3.87 -7.59
C ILE A 64 -1.77 -4.44 -7.42
N ASN A 65 -2.67 -4.11 -8.32
CA ASN A 65 -3.97 -4.78 -8.40
C ASN A 65 -3.78 -6.18 -8.98
N TYR A 66 -4.60 -7.10 -8.50
CA TYR A 66 -4.54 -8.53 -8.82
C TYR A 66 -5.91 -9.01 -9.34
N HIS A 67 -5.94 -10.02 -10.23
CA HIS A 67 -7.13 -10.67 -10.78
C HIS A 67 -8.12 -9.75 -11.50
N GLY A 68 -7.74 -9.14 -12.61
CA GLY A 68 -8.74 -8.46 -13.44
C GLY A 68 -9.56 -7.42 -12.66
N TRP A 69 -9.19 -7.16 -11.42
CA TRP A 69 -9.61 -6.01 -10.65
C TRP A 69 -8.93 -4.81 -11.28
N GLY A 70 -9.47 -4.44 -12.45
CA GLY A 70 -8.99 -3.30 -13.20
C GLY A 70 -9.15 -2.02 -12.38
N GLU A 71 -8.43 -1.00 -12.80
CA GLU A 71 -8.71 0.38 -12.40
C GLU A 71 -10.21 0.62 -12.57
N GLY A 72 -10.96 0.71 -11.48
CA GLY A 72 -12.42 0.94 -11.52
C GLY A 72 -13.29 0.01 -10.65
N ARG A 73 -12.74 -1.06 -10.06
CA ARG A 73 -13.46 -1.82 -9.04
C ARG A 73 -13.13 -1.32 -7.63
N PHE A 74 -14.11 -1.32 -6.74
CA PHE A 74 -13.95 -0.88 -5.35
C PHE A 74 -12.85 -1.66 -4.62
N GLY A 75 -12.11 -0.95 -3.76
CA GLY A 75 -11.09 -1.56 -2.90
C GLY A 75 -9.73 -1.76 -3.59
N GLY A 76 -9.49 -1.20 -4.76
CA GLY A 76 -8.19 -1.25 -5.45
C GLY A 76 -7.22 -0.17 -4.99
N CYS A 77 -5.94 -0.29 -5.42
CA CYS A 77 -4.92 0.71 -5.11
C CYS A 77 -5.24 2.11 -5.66
N ALA A 78 -6.03 2.21 -6.72
CA ALA A 78 -6.49 3.50 -7.25
C ALA A 78 -7.40 4.24 -6.26
N ASP A 79 -8.19 3.50 -5.48
CA ASP A 79 -9.06 4.10 -4.46
C ASP A 79 -8.26 4.60 -3.26
N GLU A 80 -7.16 3.92 -2.88
CA GLU A 80 -6.20 4.46 -1.91
C GLU A 80 -5.62 5.81 -2.38
N VAL A 81 -5.28 5.93 -3.67
CA VAL A 81 -4.78 7.20 -4.24
C VAL A 81 -5.84 8.31 -4.18
N LYS A 82 -7.11 7.98 -4.52
CA LYS A 82 -8.21 8.94 -4.43
C LYS A 82 -8.43 9.39 -2.99
N MET A 83 -8.47 8.44 -2.04
CA MET A 83 -8.64 8.73 -0.62
C MET A 83 -7.49 9.57 -0.08
N TYR A 84 -6.24 9.25 -0.42
CA TYR A 84 -5.08 10.05 0.00
C TYR A 84 -5.18 11.50 -0.49
N ARG A 85 -5.56 11.70 -1.76
CA ARG A 85 -5.77 13.04 -2.34
C ARG A 85 -6.92 13.79 -1.67
N TYR A 86 -7.99 13.09 -1.33
CA TYR A 86 -9.12 13.66 -0.59
C TYR A 86 -8.66 14.10 0.82
N ALA A 87 -7.97 13.22 1.53
CA ALA A 87 -7.40 13.54 2.85
C ALA A 87 -6.45 14.75 2.79
N GLN A 88 -5.64 14.89 1.72
CA GLN A 88 -4.78 16.07 1.51
C GLN A 88 -5.60 17.37 1.43
N LYS A 89 -6.70 17.35 0.69
CA LYS A 89 -7.58 18.53 0.56
C LYS A 89 -8.28 18.90 1.88
N GLN A 90 -8.52 17.93 2.73
CA GLN A 90 -9.18 18.10 4.02
C GLN A 90 -8.19 18.35 5.18
N GLY A 91 -6.88 18.30 4.95
CA GLY A 91 -5.86 18.48 6.00
C GLY A 91 -5.51 17.23 6.81
N TYR A 92 -6.07 16.06 6.45
CA TYR A 92 -5.92 14.79 7.18
C TYR A 92 -4.96 13.79 6.53
N ALA A 93 -4.14 14.21 5.54
CA ALA A 93 -3.20 13.30 4.86
C ALA A 93 -2.16 12.68 5.80
N HIS A 94 -1.86 13.28 6.93
CA HIS A 94 -0.93 12.76 7.92
C HIS A 94 -1.43 11.47 8.59
N LEU A 95 -2.74 11.21 8.56
CA LEU A 95 -3.36 9.98 9.08
C LEU A 95 -3.21 8.79 8.12
N LEU A 96 -2.76 9.00 6.89
CA LEU A 96 -2.67 7.99 5.85
C LEU A 96 -1.23 7.84 5.36
N ALA A 97 -0.79 6.62 5.13
CA ALA A 97 0.48 6.38 4.46
C ALA A 97 0.43 6.93 3.03
N LYS A 98 1.40 7.79 2.67
CA LYS A 98 1.47 8.34 1.31
C LYS A 98 1.53 7.22 0.27
N ILE A 99 0.69 7.32 -0.76
CA ILE A 99 0.69 6.41 -1.89
C ILE A 99 0.91 7.17 -3.20
N THR A 100 1.85 6.70 -4.02
CA THR A 100 2.22 7.35 -5.29
C THR A 100 2.05 6.35 -6.43
N PRO A 101 1.15 6.59 -7.41
CA PRO A 101 1.03 5.74 -8.57
C PRO A 101 2.22 5.92 -9.52
N TYR A 102 2.69 4.82 -10.11
CA TYR A 102 3.79 4.79 -11.06
C TYR A 102 3.53 3.77 -12.16
N ARG A 103 3.43 4.21 -13.40
CA ARG A 103 3.13 3.33 -14.55
C ARG A 103 4.26 3.27 -15.57
N LYS A 104 4.85 4.40 -15.98
CA LYS A 104 5.80 4.45 -17.10
C LYS A 104 5.23 3.69 -18.31
N ASN A 105 6.04 2.88 -19.00
CA ASN A 105 5.64 2.06 -20.15
C ASN A 105 5.30 0.61 -19.76
N TYR A 106 4.87 0.38 -18.51
CA TYR A 106 4.48 -0.93 -18.03
C TYR A 106 3.01 -1.24 -18.37
N ASN A 107 2.69 -2.52 -18.50
CA ASN A 107 1.33 -2.99 -18.75
C ASN A 107 0.39 -2.85 -17.53
N ARG A 108 0.93 -2.46 -16.37
CA ARG A 108 0.19 -2.24 -15.11
C ARG A 108 0.68 -1.00 -14.38
N THR A 109 -0.16 -0.49 -13.49
CA THR A 109 0.21 0.56 -12.54
C THR A 109 0.78 -0.06 -11.27
N PHE A 110 1.91 0.46 -10.82
CA PHE A 110 2.51 0.17 -9.53
C PHE A 110 2.18 1.31 -8.56
N TYR A 111 1.99 0.98 -7.29
CA TYR A 111 1.65 1.96 -6.26
C TYR A 111 2.71 1.89 -5.17
N ILE A 112 3.46 2.97 -5.01
CA ILE A 112 4.63 3.07 -4.13
C ILE A 112 4.20 3.70 -2.81
N MET A 113 4.54 3.05 -1.70
CA MET A 113 4.33 3.55 -0.35
C MET A 113 5.62 3.42 0.46
N PRO A 114 5.86 4.28 1.47
CA PRO A 114 6.92 4.03 2.45
C PRO A 114 6.59 2.75 3.21
N LYS A 115 7.62 1.99 3.62
CA LYS A 115 7.40 0.92 4.57
C LYS A 115 7.18 1.51 5.95
N ILE A 116 6.06 1.15 6.55
CA ILE A 116 5.66 1.55 7.89
C ILE A 116 5.57 0.30 8.74
N SER A 117 6.10 0.34 9.96
CA SER A 117 6.02 -0.77 10.88
C SER A 117 4.59 -0.97 11.35
N HIS A 118 4.05 -2.18 11.17
CA HIS A 118 2.74 -2.52 11.73
C HIS A 118 2.73 -2.33 13.25
N ILE A 119 1.58 -1.98 13.80
CA ILE A 119 1.34 -2.06 15.23
C ILE A 119 1.36 -3.55 15.57
N ARG A 120 2.33 -3.95 16.42
CA ARG A 120 2.46 -5.35 16.84
C ARG A 120 1.38 -5.72 17.83
N ASP A 121 1.06 -7.01 17.81
CA ASP A 121 0.06 -7.75 18.57
C ASP A 121 -0.33 -7.21 19.94
N GLY A 122 -1.63 -7.25 20.22
CA GLY A 122 -2.21 -6.95 21.54
C GLY A 122 -2.50 -5.48 21.80
N ALA A 123 -2.14 -4.58 20.92
CA ALA A 123 -2.74 -3.26 20.90
C ALA A 123 -4.19 -3.46 20.43
N GLY A 124 -5.04 -3.72 21.37
CA GLY A 124 -6.48 -3.55 21.19
C GLY A 124 -6.70 -2.31 20.36
N ASP A 125 -7.67 -1.92 19.91
CA ASP A 125 -8.04 -0.74 19.17
C ASP A 125 -6.88 0.20 18.79
N ALA A 126 -6.32 0.07 17.58
CA ALA A 126 -5.26 0.97 17.11
C ALA A 126 -5.71 2.44 17.17
N GLU A 127 -7.02 2.67 17.12
CA GLU A 127 -7.65 3.98 17.23
C GLU A 127 -7.50 4.60 18.64
N ALA A 128 -7.31 3.78 19.68
CA ALA A 128 -7.04 4.27 21.04
C ALA A 128 -5.78 5.14 21.15
N TYR A 129 -4.89 5.05 20.14
CA TYR A 129 -3.71 5.90 20.05
C TYR A 129 -3.96 7.21 19.30
N ILE A 130 -5.13 7.40 18.70
CA ILE A 130 -5.53 8.65 18.07
C ILE A 130 -6.14 9.53 19.15
N THR A 131 -5.35 10.46 19.68
CA THR A 131 -5.77 11.31 20.80
C THR A 131 -6.65 12.49 20.36
N ASN A 132 -6.63 12.82 19.07
CA ASN A 132 -7.41 13.92 18.52
C ASN A 132 -8.77 13.42 18.03
N LYS A 133 -9.85 13.81 18.73
CA LYS A 133 -11.22 13.40 18.41
C LYS A 133 -11.68 13.77 16.99
N SER A 134 -11.18 14.88 16.43
CA SER A 134 -11.55 15.26 15.05
C SER A 134 -10.89 14.36 14.02
N GLU A 135 -9.68 13.86 14.31
CA GLU A 135 -8.96 12.89 13.45
C GLU A 135 -9.64 11.53 13.51
N GLU A 136 -9.98 11.07 14.71
CA GLU A 136 -10.74 9.83 14.93
C GLU A 136 -12.08 9.89 14.19
N GLN A 137 -12.84 10.97 14.36
CA GLN A 137 -14.11 11.16 13.68
C GLN A 137 -13.95 11.17 12.16
N TRP A 138 -12.92 11.86 11.65
CA TRP A 138 -12.65 11.89 10.21
C TRP A 138 -12.37 10.48 9.65
N LEU A 139 -11.59 9.66 10.35
CA LEU A 139 -11.34 8.27 9.95
C LEU A 139 -12.65 7.46 9.99
N CYS A 140 -13.47 7.61 11.04
CA CYS A 140 -14.77 6.95 11.16
C CYS A 140 -15.70 7.26 9.99
N ASP A 141 -15.73 8.52 9.58
CA ASP A 141 -16.64 9.00 8.54
C ASP A 141 -16.18 8.62 7.12
N ASN A 142 -14.90 8.33 6.93
CA ASN A 142 -14.32 8.21 5.59
C ASN A 142 -13.76 6.82 5.27
N ILE A 143 -13.39 6.02 6.27
CA ILE A 143 -12.73 4.73 6.07
C ILE A 143 -13.58 3.62 6.68
N GLY A 144 -14.01 2.66 5.84
CA GLY A 144 -14.86 1.56 6.28
C GLY A 144 -14.10 0.40 6.94
N ASP A 145 -12.90 0.07 6.44
CA ASP A 145 -12.07 -1.03 6.95
C ASP A 145 -10.96 -0.51 7.87
N ARG A 146 -11.29 -0.31 9.14
CA ARG A 146 -10.39 0.19 10.18
C ARG A 146 -9.82 -0.91 11.07
N HIS A 147 -9.52 -2.05 10.47
CA HIS A 147 -8.94 -3.18 11.16
C HIS A 147 -7.54 -2.84 11.70
N CYS A 148 -7.18 -3.33 12.90
CA CYS A 148 -5.89 -3.02 13.55
C CYS A 148 -4.66 -3.33 12.67
N LEU A 149 -4.71 -4.34 11.79
CA LEU A 149 -3.65 -4.66 10.84
C LEU A 149 -3.50 -3.62 9.71
N ASN A 150 -4.46 -2.71 9.55
CA ASN A 150 -4.40 -1.64 8.57
C ASN A 150 -3.68 -0.39 9.08
N TYR A 151 -3.13 -0.43 10.30
CA TYR A 151 -2.41 0.67 10.93
C TYR A 151 -0.94 0.35 11.16
N GLY A 152 -0.13 1.40 11.20
CA GLY A 152 1.29 1.32 11.56
C GLY A 152 1.79 2.60 12.22
N TRP A 153 3.01 2.54 12.75
CA TRP A 153 3.70 3.68 13.36
C TRP A 153 4.61 4.38 12.37
N LYS A 154 4.48 5.71 12.28
CA LYS A 154 5.34 6.58 11.50
C LYS A 154 5.61 7.86 12.28
N ASP A 155 6.88 8.18 12.48
CA ASP A 155 7.33 9.44 13.10
C ASP A 155 6.62 9.75 14.45
N GLY A 156 6.35 8.71 15.25
CA GLY A 156 5.72 8.84 16.57
C GLY A 156 4.19 8.94 16.57
N HIS A 157 3.54 8.80 15.43
CA HIS A 157 2.08 8.79 15.32
C HIS A 157 1.56 7.61 14.50
N ILE A 158 0.28 7.31 14.63
CA ILE A 158 -0.40 6.25 13.90
C ILE A 158 -0.79 6.74 12.50
N VAL A 159 -0.57 5.88 11.51
CA VAL A 159 -1.05 6.08 10.14
C VAL A 159 -1.72 4.81 9.62
N MET A 160 -2.76 4.97 8.82
CA MET A 160 -3.33 3.85 8.06
C MET A 160 -2.46 3.50 6.86
N ILE A 161 -2.22 2.21 6.67
CA ILE A 161 -1.38 1.65 5.60
C ILE A 161 -2.19 0.87 4.57
N ASP A 162 -3.46 0.56 4.87
CA ASP A 162 -4.43 -0.03 3.95
C ASP A 162 -5.80 0.65 4.16
N TYR A 163 -6.22 1.47 3.21
CA TYR A 163 -7.41 2.32 3.31
C TYR A 163 -8.20 2.41 1.98
N ALA A 164 -8.10 1.36 1.15
CA ALA A 164 -8.80 1.31 -0.13
C ALA A 164 -10.31 1.21 0.00
N PHE A 165 -10.80 0.66 1.10
CA PHE A 165 -12.22 0.54 1.36
C PHE A 165 -12.71 1.79 2.10
N ASN A 166 -13.33 2.71 1.37
CA ASN A 166 -13.89 3.93 1.95
C ASN A 166 -15.43 3.95 1.85
N ILE A 167 -16.05 4.70 2.73
CA ILE A 167 -17.52 4.78 2.83
C ILE A 167 -18.12 5.50 1.60
N PHE A 168 -17.36 6.38 0.95
CA PHE A 168 -17.83 7.19 -0.18
C PHE A 168 -17.82 6.47 -1.53
N THR A 169 -17.24 5.28 -1.65
CA THR A 169 -17.23 4.51 -2.91
C THR A 169 -18.47 3.65 -3.10
N GLY A 170 -19.49 3.84 -2.29
CA GLY A 170 -20.78 3.18 -2.39
C GLY A 170 -21.75 3.84 -3.38
N TYR A 171 -21.24 4.60 -4.38
CA TYR A 171 -22.01 5.14 -5.48
C TYR A 171 -21.52 4.66 -6.81
#